data_6d523705cb12a8e30c88877de7ffc5b4
#
_entry.id   6d523705cb12a8e30c88877de7ffc5b4
#
_cell.length_a   1.000
_cell.length_b   1.000
_cell.length_c   1.000
_cell.angle_alpha   90.00
_cell.angle_beta   90.00
_cell.angle_gamma   90.00
#
_symmetry.space_group_name_H-M   'P 1'
#
loop_
_entity.id
_entity.type
_entity.pdbx_description
1 polymer ?
#
loop_
_entity_poly.entity_id
_entity_poly.type
_entity_poly.pdbx_seq_one_letter_code
_entity_poly.pdbx_strand_id
1 'polypeptide(L)'
;PYEEFKQALFSLGKTPVPEWVKEEVSPEDAENFQTIFAANEGAVSAPAAGLHFSRELLNRMILNDIDKTFITVHMGIGHFREVDVEDLSKHKMDSERLIVTPEAAELINSTKDAGHKVLAVGITVIRGLETFVTTDDKVKPFDGWTNKFIFPPYRFSVPNSIVSNFHLPESTMLMSVAAFGGYEKVMEAYSQALENDYKFGPY
;
A
#
# COMPACT_ATOMS: atom_id res chain seq x y z
N PRO A 1 -19.89 23.22 10.92
CA PRO A 1 -20.01 21.81 11.28
C PRO A 1 -19.25 20.94 10.26
N TYR A 2 -19.08 19.66 10.52
CA TYR A 2 -18.24 18.76 9.75
C TYR A 2 -18.66 18.65 8.25
N GLU A 3 -19.95 18.58 7.98
CA GLU A 3 -20.48 18.47 6.61
C GLU A 3 -20.20 19.71 5.75
N GLU A 4 -20.29 20.89 6.30
CA GLU A 4 -19.95 22.14 5.59
C GLU A 4 -18.46 22.22 5.29
N PHE A 5 -17.61 21.80 6.24
CA PHE A 5 -16.17 21.69 6.04
C PHE A 5 -15.85 20.67 4.93
N LYS A 6 -16.50 19.51 4.96
CA LYS A 6 -16.33 18.46 3.95
C LYS A 6 -16.72 18.94 2.56
N GLN A 7 -17.88 19.61 2.43
CA GLN A 7 -18.33 20.20 1.17
C GLN A 7 -17.33 21.24 0.64
N ALA A 8 -16.84 22.13 1.51
CA ALA A 8 -15.82 23.12 1.15
C ALA A 8 -14.52 22.44 0.68
N LEU A 9 -14.06 21.40 1.39
CA LEU A 9 -12.89 20.64 1.04
C LEU A 9 -13.02 20.02 -0.36
N PHE A 10 -14.13 19.36 -0.66
CA PHE A 10 -14.37 18.76 -1.96
C PHE A 10 -14.55 19.78 -3.10
N SER A 11 -15.09 20.96 -2.79
CA SER A 11 -15.26 22.02 -3.81
C SER A 11 -13.96 22.75 -4.16
N LEU A 12 -13.00 22.79 -3.24
CA LEU A 12 -11.72 23.47 -3.39
C LEU A 12 -10.57 22.50 -3.70
N GLY A 13 -10.72 21.25 -3.27
CA GLY A 13 -9.72 20.21 -3.44
C GLY A 13 -9.52 19.80 -4.90
N LYS A 14 -8.31 19.41 -5.22
CA LYS A 14 -7.95 18.79 -6.51
C LYS A 14 -7.50 17.37 -6.27
N THR A 15 -7.68 16.50 -7.26
CA THR A 15 -7.14 15.14 -7.24
C THR A 15 -5.61 15.21 -7.05
N PRO A 16 -5.05 14.58 -6.03
CA PRO A 16 -3.62 14.57 -5.83
C PRO A 16 -2.95 13.74 -6.92
N VAL A 17 -2.04 14.36 -7.65
CA VAL A 17 -1.21 13.71 -8.66
C VAL A 17 0.25 13.94 -8.31
N PRO A 18 1.18 13.08 -8.77
CA PRO A 18 2.59 13.30 -8.60
C PRO A 18 3.04 14.67 -9.16
N GLU A 19 4.03 15.31 -8.51
CA GLU A 19 4.47 16.67 -8.87
C GLU A 19 5.00 16.80 -10.31
N TRP A 20 5.45 15.70 -10.91
CA TRP A 20 5.90 15.71 -12.32
C TRP A 20 4.76 15.70 -13.34
N VAL A 21 3.52 15.46 -12.92
CA VAL A 21 2.33 15.59 -13.77
C VAL A 21 1.98 17.07 -13.87
N LYS A 22 2.29 17.68 -15.03
CA LYS A 22 2.10 19.12 -15.27
C LYS A 22 0.76 19.46 -15.89
N GLU A 23 0.02 18.45 -16.36
CA GLU A 23 -1.28 18.63 -17.00
C GLU A 23 -2.39 18.78 -15.97
N GLU A 24 -3.44 19.53 -16.32
CA GLU A 24 -4.63 19.59 -15.48
C GLU A 24 -5.32 18.23 -15.47
N VAL A 25 -5.63 17.75 -14.28
CA VAL A 25 -6.31 16.47 -14.07
C VAL A 25 -7.76 16.62 -14.48
N SER A 26 -8.18 15.86 -15.48
CA SER A 26 -9.57 15.81 -15.92
C SER A 26 -10.45 15.07 -14.89
N PRO A 27 -11.79 15.23 -14.95
CA PRO A 27 -12.68 14.42 -14.12
C PRO A 27 -12.53 12.91 -14.36
N GLU A 28 -12.21 12.49 -15.58
CA GLU A 28 -11.95 11.09 -15.94
C GLU A 28 -10.66 10.58 -15.28
N ASP A 29 -9.61 11.39 -15.28
CA ASP A 29 -8.36 11.06 -14.57
C ASP A 29 -8.60 10.92 -13.07
N ALA A 30 -9.44 11.77 -12.49
CA ALA A 30 -9.79 11.67 -11.06
C ALA A 30 -10.44 10.32 -10.71
N GLU A 31 -11.29 9.79 -11.60
CA GLU A 31 -11.87 8.44 -11.44
C GLU A 31 -10.80 7.35 -11.60
N ASN A 32 -9.89 7.49 -12.55
CA ASN A 32 -8.81 6.54 -12.81
C ASN A 32 -7.79 6.46 -11.66
N PHE A 33 -7.64 7.52 -10.87
CA PHE A 33 -6.81 7.52 -9.66
C PHE A 33 -7.48 6.91 -8.43
N GLN A 34 -8.66 6.28 -8.56
CA GLN A 34 -9.36 5.64 -7.45
C GLN A 34 -9.53 4.14 -7.68
N THR A 35 -9.37 3.34 -6.64
CA THR A 35 -9.59 1.90 -6.71
C THR A 35 -11.07 1.55 -6.69
N ILE A 36 -11.45 0.45 -7.33
CA ILE A 36 -12.83 -0.07 -7.36
C ILE A 36 -13.34 -0.56 -6.00
N PHE A 37 -12.45 -0.67 -5.00
CA PHE A 37 -12.77 -1.13 -3.65
C PHE A 37 -12.55 -0.05 -2.58
N ALA A 38 -12.40 1.21 -2.98
CA ALA A 38 -12.39 2.33 -2.04
C ALA A 38 -13.73 2.40 -1.28
N ALA A 39 -13.67 2.37 0.04
CA ALA A 39 -14.86 2.32 0.90
C ALA A 39 -14.85 3.39 2.01
N ASN A 40 -13.70 3.71 2.58
CA ASN A 40 -13.55 4.58 3.74
C ASN A 40 -12.75 5.82 3.35
N GLU A 41 -13.36 7.00 3.49
CA GLU A 41 -12.70 8.29 3.24
C GLU A 41 -11.65 8.57 4.32
N GLY A 42 -10.54 9.24 3.94
CA GLY A 42 -9.53 9.69 4.92
C GLY A 42 -8.08 9.58 4.44
N ALA A 43 -7.81 8.97 3.29
CA ALA A 43 -6.48 8.95 2.69
C ALA A 43 -6.29 10.09 1.69
N VAL A 44 -5.06 10.59 1.57
CA VAL A 44 -4.69 11.61 0.57
C VAL A 44 -4.33 11.01 -0.79
N SER A 45 -4.18 9.68 -0.88
CA SER A 45 -3.83 8.97 -2.11
C SER A 45 -4.46 7.58 -2.13
N ALA A 46 -4.79 7.12 -3.35
CA ALA A 46 -5.23 5.75 -3.57
C ALA A 46 -4.05 4.76 -3.46
N PRO A 47 -4.32 3.49 -3.07
CA PRO A 47 -3.31 2.45 -3.08
C PRO A 47 -2.98 2.03 -4.52
N ALA A 48 -1.91 2.60 -5.10
CA ALA A 48 -1.57 2.49 -6.52
C ALA A 48 -1.53 1.03 -7.03
N ALA A 49 -0.99 0.09 -6.27
CA ALA A 49 -0.99 -1.32 -6.64
C ALA A 49 -2.41 -1.90 -6.80
N GLY A 50 -3.39 -1.35 -6.08
CA GLY A 50 -4.79 -1.74 -6.18
C GLY A 50 -5.47 -1.27 -7.46
N LEU A 51 -4.94 -0.24 -8.14
CA LEU A 51 -5.49 0.26 -9.41
C LEU A 51 -5.42 -0.77 -10.54
N HIS A 52 -4.47 -1.73 -10.44
CA HIS A 52 -4.35 -2.83 -11.40
C HIS A 52 -5.44 -3.92 -11.26
N PHE A 53 -6.28 -3.85 -10.21
CA PHE A 53 -7.31 -4.85 -9.94
C PHE A 53 -8.67 -4.38 -10.46
N SER A 54 -9.05 -4.90 -11.63
CA SER A 54 -10.37 -4.65 -12.22
C SER A 54 -11.45 -5.52 -11.58
N ARG A 55 -12.72 -5.15 -11.77
CA ARG A 55 -13.88 -6.01 -11.38
C ARG A 55 -13.81 -7.39 -12.01
N GLU A 56 -13.38 -7.46 -13.28
CA GLU A 56 -13.20 -8.71 -13.99
C GLU A 56 -12.13 -9.60 -13.32
N LEU A 57 -10.97 -9.02 -13.00
CA LEU A 57 -9.91 -9.75 -12.28
C LEU A 57 -10.40 -10.27 -10.94
N LEU A 58 -11.08 -9.44 -10.14
CA LEU A 58 -11.65 -9.88 -8.86
C LEU A 58 -12.68 -11.01 -9.01
N ASN A 59 -13.51 -10.96 -10.04
CA ASN A 59 -14.45 -12.06 -10.34
C ASN A 59 -13.72 -13.34 -10.76
N ARG A 60 -12.67 -13.24 -11.58
CA ARG A 60 -11.84 -14.38 -11.96
C ARG A 60 -11.13 -15.01 -10.75
N MET A 61 -10.72 -14.21 -9.78
CA MET A 61 -10.15 -14.72 -8.53
C MET A 61 -11.19 -15.56 -7.77
N ILE A 62 -12.41 -15.08 -7.63
CA ILE A 62 -13.51 -15.82 -6.98
C ILE A 62 -13.77 -17.16 -7.70
N LEU A 63 -13.81 -17.16 -9.03
CA LEU A 63 -14.03 -18.37 -9.83
C LEU A 63 -12.88 -19.39 -9.74
N ASN A 64 -11.73 -18.98 -9.23
CA ASN A 64 -10.55 -19.84 -8.99
C ASN A 64 -10.30 -20.07 -7.50
N ASP A 65 -11.32 -19.93 -6.65
CA ASP A 65 -11.28 -20.16 -5.21
C ASP A 65 -10.15 -19.37 -4.50
N ILE A 66 -9.88 -18.15 -5.00
CA ILE A 66 -8.93 -17.22 -4.36
C ILE A 66 -9.72 -16.26 -3.49
N ASP A 67 -9.59 -16.44 -2.19
CA ASP A 67 -10.20 -15.57 -1.20
C ASP A 67 -9.56 -14.18 -1.19
N LYS A 68 -10.34 -13.18 -0.79
CA LYS A 68 -9.87 -11.81 -0.62
C LYS A 68 -10.44 -11.17 0.64
N THR A 69 -9.64 -10.33 1.24
CA THR A 69 -10.06 -9.45 2.34
C THR A 69 -9.39 -8.09 2.21
N PHE A 70 -9.86 -7.13 2.98
CA PHE A 70 -9.40 -5.75 2.93
C PHE A 70 -9.00 -5.27 4.32
N ILE A 71 -7.98 -4.44 4.36
CA ILE A 71 -7.64 -3.59 5.50
C ILE A 71 -7.78 -2.14 5.08
N THR A 72 -8.05 -1.23 6.02
CA THR A 72 -8.12 0.20 5.74
C THR A 72 -6.86 0.88 6.26
N VAL A 73 -6.19 1.63 5.39
CA VAL A 73 -5.06 2.48 5.76
C VAL A 73 -5.33 3.89 5.26
N HIS A 74 -5.40 4.85 6.16
CA HIS A 74 -5.52 6.27 5.80
C HIS A 74 -4.12 6.87 5.66
N MET A 75 -3.61 6.84 4.43
CA MET A 75 -2.32 7.42 4.10
C MET A 75 -2.34 8.93 4.22
N GLY A 76 -1.39 9.48 4.98
CA GLY A 76 -1.16 10.91 5.12
C GLY A 76 -0.11 11.44 4.13
N ILE A 77 0.06 12.77 4.11
CA ILE A 77 1.06 13.45 3.25
C ILE A 77 2.50 12.98 3.57
N GLY A 78 2.78 12.64 4.82
CA GLY A 78 4.10 12.15 5.23
C GLY A 78 4.55 10.86 4.56
N HIS A 79 3.62 10.13 3.92
CA HIS A 79 3.95 8.95 3.12
C HIS A 79 4.86 9.27 1.91
N PHE A 80 4.80 10.49 1.41
CA PHE A 80 5.59 10.97 0.27
C PHE A 80 6.90 11.65 0.71
N ARG A 81 7.20 11.68 2.02
CA ARG A 81 8.43 12.27 2.52
C ARG A 81 9.62 11.38 2.18
N GLU A 82 10.64 11.99 1.62
CA GLU A 82 11.91 11.34 1.32
C GLU A 82 12.64 10.92 2.60
N VAL A 83 13.45 9.89 2.48
CA VAL A 83 14.32 9.42 3.56
C VAL A 83 15.61 10.21 3.51
N ASP A 84 15.70 11.25 4.34
CA ASP A 84 16.84 12.17 4.47
C ASP A 84 17.68 11.80 5.72
N VAL A 85 18.16 10.57 5.79
CA VAL A 85 19.04 10.10 6.86
C VAL A 85 19.97 9.00 6.33
N GLU A 86 21.25 9.03 6.74
CA GLU A 86 22.21 7.98 6.42
C GLU A 86 21.90 6.67 7.18
N ASP A 87 21.45 6.79 8.42
CA ASP A 87 21.06 5.66 9.27
C ASP A 87 19.52 5.52 9.25
N LEU A 88 19.04 4.53 8.51
CA LEU A 88 17.61 4.28 8.32
C LEU A 88 16.84 4.09 9.64
N SER A 89 17.52 3.64 10.71
CA SER A 89 16.87 3.48 12.02
C SER A 89 16.45 4.82 12.65
N LYS A 90 16.99 5.93 12.17
CA LYS A 90 16.67 7.28 12.61
C LYS A 90 15.54 7.94 11.83
N HIS A 91 15.14 7.36 10.70
CA HIS A 91 14.01 7.88 9.95
C HIS A 91 12.70 7.70 10.74
N LYS A 92 11.93 8.78 10.81
CA LYS A 92 10.62 8.77 11.50
C LYS A 92 9.50 8.82 10.47
N MET A 93 8.78 7.72 10.37
CA MET A 93 7.52 7.68 9.64
C MET A 93 6.44 8.47 10.37
N ASP A 94 5.65 9.23 9.62
CA ASP A 94 4.42 9.81 10.16
C ASP A 94 3.42 8.69 10.49
N SER A 95 2.59 8.94 11.50
CA SER A 95 1.57 7.99 11.90
C SER A 95 0.40 8.01 10.93
N GLU A 96 -0.06 6.84 10.53
CA GLU A 96 -1.22 6.61 9.66
C GLU A 96 -2.24 5.74 10.36
N ARG A 97 -3.53 6.05 10.20
CA ARG A 97 -4.59 5.22 10.79
C ARG A 97 -4.71 3.91 10.04
N LEU A 98 -4.73 2.82 10.80
CA LEU A 98 -4.84 1.46 10.31
C LEU A 98 -6.03 0.77 10.97
N ILE A 99 -6.86 0.09 10.16
CA ILE A 99 -7.95 -0.75 10.64
C ILE A 99 -7.81 -2.13 10.00
N VAL A 100 -7.71 -3.15 10.86
CA VAL A 100 -7.78 -4.57 10.50
C VAL A 100 -8.97 -5.15 11.24
N THR A 101 -10.01 -5.55 10.50
CA THR A 101 -11.22 -6.10 11.12
C THR A 101 -10.97 -7.51 11.66
N PRO A 102 -11.80 -7.99 12.61
CA PRO A 102 -11.73 -9.37 13.09
C PRO A 102 -11.82 -10.40 11.96
N GLU A 103 -12.72 -10.17 10.98
CA GLU A 103 -12.95 -11.06 9.84
C GLU A 103 -11.72 -11.12 8.93
N ALA A 104 -11.08 -9.96 8.68
CA ALA A 104 -9.84 -9.90 7.90
C ALA A 104 -8.71 -10.66 8.60
N ALA A 105 -8.54 -10.45 9.90
CA ALA A 105 -7.52 -11.14 10.68
C ALA A 105 -7.76 -12.66 10.72
N GLU A 106 -9.01 -13.09 10.89
CA GLU A 106 -9.39 -14.50 10.91
C GLU A 106 -9.09 -15.17 9.55
N LEU A 107 -9.51 -14.57 8.44
CA LEU A 107 -9.26 -15.12 7.10
C LEU A 107 -7.75 -15.23 6.82
N ILE A 108 -6.97 -14.22 7.14
CA ILE A 108 -5.52 -14.24 6.94
C ILE A 108 -4.88 -15.36 7.79
N ASN A 109 -5.27 -15.47 9.05
CA ASN A 109 -4.71 -16.46 9.96
C ASN A 109 -5.09 -17.90 9.57
N SER A 110 -6.35 -18.14 9.21
CA SER A 110 -6.81 -19.46 8.74
C SER A 110 -6.12 -19.86 7.43
N THR A 111 -5.90 -18.93 6.52
CA THR A 111 -5.12 -19.15 5.28
C THR A 111 -3.69 -19.60 5.60
N LYS A 112 -3.03 -18.94 6.54
CA LYS A 112 -1.68 -19.31 7.00
C LYS A 112 -1.66 -20.68 7.68
N ASP A 113 -2.61 -20.94 8.57
CA ASP A 113 -2.71 -22.22 9.30
C ASP A 113 -2.96 -23.40 8.36
N ALA A 114 -3.68 -23.18 7.26
CA ALA A 114 -3.87 -24.15 6.19
C ALA A 114 -2.64 -24.33 5.28
N GLY A 115 -1.55 -23.58 5.51
CA GLY A 115 -0.32 -23.64 4.71
C GLY A 115 -0.43 -22.95 3.36
N HIS A 116 -1.48 -22.14 3.14
CA HIS A 116 -1.65 -21.36 1.93
C HIS A 116 -0.89 -20.03 1.99
N LYS A 117 -0.81 -19.36 0.85
CA LYS A 117 -0.06 -18.10 0.70
C LYS A 117 -0.95 -16.89 0.90
N VAL A 118 -0.39 -15.86 1.53
CA VAL A 118 -0.99 -14.53 1.67
C VAL A 118 -0.29 -13.58 0.71
N LEU A 119 -1.02 -13.08 -0.28
CA LEU A 119 -0.57 -12.06 -1.23
C LEU A 119 -1.01 -10.67 -0.73
N ALA A 120 -0.07 -9.80 -0.44
CA ALA A 120 -0.35 -8.40 -0.12
C ALA A 120 -0.34 -7.54 -1.40
N VAL A 121 -1.38 -6.75 -1.60
CA VAL A 121 -1.49 -5.81 -2.72
C VAL A 121 -1.22 -4.40 -2.19
N GLY A 122 -0.01 -3.91 -2.43
CA GLY A 122 0.51 -2.62 -1.98
C GLY A 122 1.41 -2.69 -0.75
N ILE A 123 2.39 -1.80 -0.72
CA ILE A 123 3.33 -1.66 0.41
C ILE A 123 2.62 -1.24 1.70
N THR A 124 1.58 -0.42 1.60
CA THR A 124 0.76 -0.03 2.75
C THR A 124 0.08 -1.23 3.43
N VAL A 125 -0.35 -2.22 2.65
CA VAL A 125 -0.91 -3.46 3.19
C VAL A 125 0.14 -4.24 3.97
N ILE A 126 1.35 -4.37 3.43
CA ILE A 126 2.47 -5.03 4.15
C ILE A 126 2.72 -4.34 5.49
N ARG A 127 2.86 -3.03 5.49
CA ARG A 127 3.09 -2.25 6.72
C ARG A 127 1.95 -2.47 7.73
N GLY A 128 0.71 -2.46 7.25
CA GLY A 128 -0.47 -2.72 8.07
C GLY A 128 -0.44 -4.11 8.71
N LEU A 129 -0.20 -5.15 7.92
CA LEU A 129 -0.15 -6.52 8.40
C LEU A 129 0.99 -6.77 9.39
N GLU A 130 2.17 -6.20 9.14
CA GLU A 130 3.35 -6.37 10.00
C GLU A 130 3.34 -5.45 11.24
N THR A 131 2.36 -4.55 11.37
CA THR A 131 2.29 -3.65 12.53
C THR A 131 1.87 -4.38 13.80
N PHE A 132 0.89 -5.26 13.72
CA PHE A 132 0.31 -5.96 14.88
C PHE A 132 0.30 -7.48 14.68
N VAL A 133 1.52 -8.02 14.63
CA VAL A 133 1.76 -9.45 14.56
C VAL A 133 2.05 -9.96 15.98
N THR A 134 1.47 -11.08 16.32
CA THR A 134 1.75 -11.79 17.58
C THR A 134 3.09 -12.53 17.52
N THR A 135 3.56 -13.02 18.66
CA THR A 135 4.79 -13.84 18.74
C THR A 135 4.72 -15.16 17.96
N ASP A 136 3.51 -15.60 17.66
CA ASP A 136 3.21 -16.79 16.84
C ASP A 136 2.86 -16.44 15.38
N ASP A 137 3.32 -15.28 14.92
CA ASP A 137 3.17 -14.77 13.54
C ASP A 137 1.71 -14.64 13.08
N LYS A 138 0.77 -14.34 13.99
CA LYS A 138 -0.66 -14.13 13.70
C LYS A 138 -1.01 -12.65 13.65
N VAL A 139 -1.92 -12.29 12.74
CA VAL A 139 -2.50 -10.94 12.65
C VAL A 139 -3.57 -10.78 13.73
N LYS A 140 -3.55 -9.65 14.45
CA LYS A 140 -4.62 -9.26 15.38
C LYS A 140 -5.56 -8.24 14.74
N PRO A 141 -6.87 -8.30 15.08
CA PRO A 141 -7.74 -7.16 14.82
C PRO A 141 -7.18 -5.89 15.46
N PHE A 142 -7.27 -4.80 14.73
CA PHE A 142 -6.69 -3.53 15.17
C PHE A 142 -7.46 -2.33 14.61
N ASP A 143 -7.63 -1.31 15.43
CA ASP A 143 -8.09 0.04 15.04
C ASP A 143 -7.23 1.06 15.78
N GLY A 144 -6.31 1.70 15.08
CA GLY A 144 -5.38 2.63 15.70
C GLY A 144 -4.38 3.23 14.70
N TRP A 145 -3.21 3.58 15.18
CA TRP A 145 -2.19 4.28 14.40
C TRP A 145 -0.93 3.46 14.26
N THR A 146 -0.31 3.51 13.10
CA THR A 146 0.97 2.89 12.80
C THR A 146 1.96 3.89 12.23
N ASN A 147 3.18 3.84 12.70
CA ASN A 147 4.33 4.54 12.13
C ASN A 147 5.43 3.54 11.72
N LYS A 148 5.04 2.30 11.46
CA LYS A 148 5.99 1.24 11.14
C LYS A 148 6.76 1.58 9.87
N PHE A 149 8.08 1.60 9.97
CA PHE A 149 9.01 1.67 8.86
C PHE A 149 9.65 0.30 8.64
N ILE A 150 9.57 -0.21 7.43
CA ILE A 150 10.15 -1.50 7.01
C ILE A 150 11.30 -1.22 6.06
N PHE A 151 12.50 -1.66 6.44
CA PHE A 151 13.74 -1.56 5.65
C PHE A 151 14.64 -2.78 5.91
N PRO A 152 15.60 -3.09 5.02
CA PRO A 152 16.48 -4.23 5.20
C PRO A 152 17.45 -4.07 6.41
N PRO A 153 17.75 -5.17 7.15
CA PRO A 153 17.14 -6.47 7.04
C PRO A 153 15.79 -6.54 7.80
N TYR A 154 14.77 -7.16 7.21
CA TYR A 154 13.47 -7.34 7.84
C TYR A 154 12.95 -8.76 7.60
N ARG A 155 12.41 -9.42 8.66
CA ARG A 155 11.73 -10.70 8.55
C ARG A 155 10.22 -10.46 8.51
N PHE A 156 9.61 -10.84 7.40
CA PHE A 156 8.15 -10.78 7.26
C PHE A 156 7.49 -11.99 7.91
N SER A 157 6.44 -11.72 8.66
CA SER A 157 5.68 -12.72 9.39
C SER A 157 4.41 -13.15 8.68
N VAL A 158 3.79 -12.26 7.90
CA VAL A 158 2.45 -12.48 7.34
C VAL A 158 2.48 -12.67 5.82
N PRO A 159 2.89 -11.71 4.98
CA PRO A 159 2.82 -11.87 3.53
C PRO A 159 3.91 -12.80 3.00
N ASN A 160 3.53 -13.68 2.07
CA ASN A 160 4.45 -14.54 1.32
C ASN A 160 4.76 -13.97 -0.07
N SER A 161 3.90 -13.08 -0.56
CA SER A 161 4.02 -12.47 -1.88
C SER A 161 3.51 -11.04 -1.83
N ILE A 162 3.99 -10.19 -2.75
CA ILE A 162 3.53 -8.81 -2.87
C ILE A 162 3.23 -8.46 -4.33
N VAL A 163 2.27 -7.55 -4.52
CA VAL A 163 2.10 -6.78 -5.74
C VAL A 163 2.40 -5.33 -5.40
N SER A 164 3.31 -4.72 -6.13
CA SER A 164 3.75 -3.34 -5.91
C SER A 164 4.10 -2.67 -7.23
N ASN A 165 3.99 -1.37 -7.29
CA ASN A 165 4.49 -0.56 -8.40
C ASN A 165 5.99 -0.30 -8.25
N PHE A 166 6.61 0.28 -9.27
CA PHE A 166 7.94 0.88 -9.15
C PHE A 166 7.85 2.18 -8.35
N HIS A 167 8.76 2.34 -7.41
CA HIS A 167 8.81 3.48 -6.50
C HIS A 167 10.04 4.34 -6.76
N LEU A 168 9.96 5.61 -6.39
CA LEU A 168 11.06 6.56 -6.56
C LEU A 168 12.24 6.21 -5.65
N PRO A 169 13.46 6.62 -6.04
CA PRO A 169 14.62 6.59 -5.16
C PRO A 169 14.32 7.32 -3.81
N GLU A 170 15.05 6.95 -2.77
CA GLU A 170 14.97 7.58 -1.44
C GLU A 170 13.59 7.49 -0.78
N SER A 171 12.67 6.69 -1.34
CA SER A 171 11.35 6.47 -0.76
C SER A 171 11.32 5.31 0.23
N THR A 172 10.52 5.46 1.29
CA THR A 172 10.25 4.39 2.26
C THR A 172 9.63 3.15 1.60
N MET A 173 8.94 3.36 0.48
CA MET A 173 8.30 2.30 -0.30
C MET A 173 9.35 1.43 -1.01
N LEU A 174 10.34 2.04 -1.68
CA LEU A 174 11.43 1.29 -2.31
C LEU A 174 12.22 0.48 -1.28
N MET A 175 12.48 1.05 -0.11
CA MET A 175 13.15 0.34 0.99
C MET A 175 12.35 -0.87 1.47
N SER A 176 11.02 -0.76 1.55
CA SER A 176 10.15 -1.87 1.94
C SER A 176 10.12 -2.98 0.88
N VAL A 177 10.15 -2.62 -0.42
CA VAL A 177 10.26 -3.60 -1.51
C VAL A 177 11.62 -4.29 -1.47
N ALA A 178 12.70 -3.54 -1.25
CA ALA A 178 14.05 -4.09 -1.11
C ALA A 178 14.18 -5.03 0.09
N ALA A 179 13.49 -4.70 1.21
CA ALA A 179 13.42 -5.59 2.38
C ALA A 179 12.71 -6.91 2.06
N PHE A 180 11.69 -6.88 1.18
CA PHE A 180 10.92 -8.07 0.81
C PHE A 180 11.62 -8.93 -0.25
N GLY A 181 12.06 -8.32 -1.34
CA GLY A 181 12.63 -9.01 -2.50
C GLY A 181 14.13 -9.28 -2.42
N GLY A 182 14.83 -8.61 -1.50
CA GLY A 182 16.29 -8.51 -1.46
C GLY A 182 16.81 -7.40 -2.37
N TYR A 183 17.76 -6.63 -1.85
CA TYR A 183 18.28 -5.42 -2.52
C TYR A 183 18.76 -5.69 -3.95
N GLU A 184 19.63 -6.69 -4.15
CA GLU A 184 20.22 -6.98 -5.45
C GLU A 184 19.19 -7.32 -6.51
N LYS A 185 18.22 -8.19 -6.18
CA LYS A 185 17.16 -8.59 -7.11
C LYS A 185 16.22 -7.44 -7.46
N VAL A 186 15.91 -6.60 -6.47
CA VAL A 186 15.07 -5.43 -6.70
C VAL A 186 15.79 -4.43 -7.60
N MET A 187 17.07 -4.15 -7.37
CA MET A 187 17.86 -3.25 -8.24
C MET A 187 18.01 -3.80 -9.65
N GLU A 188 18.21 -5.11 -9.81
CA GLU A 188 18.21 -5.74 -11.12
C GLU A 188 16.87 -5.56 -11.85
N ALA A 189 15.74 -5.77 -11.16
CA ALA A 189 14.42 -5.54 -11.73
C ALA A 189 14.21 -4.08 -12.15
N TYR A 190 14.70 -3.12 -11.37
CA TYR A 190 14.66 -1.70 -11.74
C TYR A 190 15.53 -1.38 -12.96
N SER A 191 16.74 -1.95 -13.06
CA SER A 191 17.58 -1.80 -14.26
C SER A 191 16.87 -2.35 -15.51
N GLN A 192 16.28 -3.54 -15.41
CA GLN A 192 15.51 -4.12 -16.50
C GLN A 192 14.28 -3.29 -16.87
N ALA A 193 13.62 -2.71 -15.89
CA ALA A 193 12.46 -1.83 -16.12
C ALA A 193 12.89 -0.56 -16.90
N LEU A 194 13.99 0.06 -16.53
CA LEU A 194 14.54 1.24 -17.23
C LEU A 194 14.98 0.92 -18.65
N GLU A 195 15.68 -0.21 -18.86
CA GLU A 195 16.14 -0.68 -20.18
C GLU A 195 14.99 -1.00 -21.14
N ASN A 196 13.81 -1.35 -20.62
CA ASN A 196 12.63 -1.72 -21.40
C ASN A 196 11.50 -0.66 -21.35
N ASP A 197 11.82 0.57 -21.00
CA ASP A 197 10.89 1.72 -21.00
C ASP A 197 9.62 1.50 -20.14
N TYR A 198 9.70 0.72 -19.06
CA TYR A 198 8.61 0.61 -18.09
C TYR A 198 8.32 1.94 -17.42
N LYS A 199 7.05 2.21 -17.18
CA LYS A 199 6.62 3.44 -16.51
C LYS A 199 6.74 3.29 -14.99
N PHE A 200 7.08 4.40 -14.34
CA PHE A 200 7.12 4.53 -12.89
C PHE A 200 5.79 5.10 -12.39
N GLY A 201 5.40 4.69 -11.18
CA GLY A 201 4.13 5.06 -10.61
C GLY A 201 2.99 4.14 -11.05
N PRO A 202 1.73 4.57 -10.94
CA PRO A 202 0.57 3.72 -11.25
C PRO A 202 0.41 3.44 -12.76
N TYR A 203 0.83 4.34 -13.61
CA TYR A 203 0.76 4.22 -15.09
C TYR A 203 1.88 5.02 -15.77
#